data_9929bdf9a6aaea59e436e13bc8624e0d
#
_entry.id   9929bdf9a6aaea59e436e13bc8624e0d
#
_cell.length_a   1.000
_cell.length_b   1.000
_cell.length_c   1.000
_cell.angle_alpha   90.00
_cell.angle_beta   90.00
_cell.angle_gamma   90.00
#
_symmetry.space_group_name_H-M   'P 1'
#
loop_
_entity.id
_entity.type
_entity.pdbx_description
1 polymer ?
#
loop_
_entity_poly.entity_id
_entity_poly.type
_entity_poly.pdbx_seq_one_letter_code
_entity_poly.pdbx_strand_id
1 'polypeptide(L)'
;MRKLGLNPDSDVSILQTGSSPERLAALISRKIDATVLNAPFDRVAQKHGLRIIADTAKMGIPYFDTGIVTTRRFIKNNEEASLRFLKAYVEAIKVFKTSKSHAKEVAARYSRLNDPEALEDAYNYFLDKIPRYPYPTAAGMSTVLEEIARNNPRARTIKPEDLIEPRFVKELQLSGFIDNLYKE
;
A
#
# COMPACT_ATOMS: atom_id res chain seq x y z
N MET A 1 -17.56 3.38 0.50
CA MET A 1 -18.93 3.78 0.15
C MET A 1 -19.95 2.83 0.77
N ARG A 2 -20.00 1.53 0.47
CA ARG A 2 -21.04 0.61 1.01
C ARG A 2 -21.13 0.58 2.54
N LYS A 3 -20.01 0.61 3.27
CA LYS A 3 -20.00 0.75 4.74
C LYS A 3 -20.58 2.08 5.25
N LEU A 4 -20.72 3.06 4.38
CA LEU A 4 -21.34 4.36 4.65
C LEU A 4 -22.77 4.46 4.10
N GLY A 5 -23.36 3.33 3.70
CA GLY A 5 -24.72 3.27 3.18
C GLY A 5 -24.88 3.71 1.73
N LEU A 6 -23.80 3.96 1.00
CA LEU A 6 -23.83 4.36 -0.40
C LEU A 6 -23.66 3.16 -1.34
N ASN A 7 -24.47 3.09 -2.37
CA ASN A 7 -24.29 2.14 -3.47
C ASN A 7 -23.39 2.77 -4.56
N PRO A 8 -22.13 2.30 -4.73
CA PRO A 8 -21.20 2.88 -5.70
C PRO A 8 -21.64 2.70 -7.16
N ASP A 9 -22.60 1.83 -7.42
CA ASP A 9 -23.05 1.54 -8.78
C ASP A 9 -24.24 2.43 -9.22
N SER A 10 -24.92 3.11 -8.25
CA SER A 10 -26.10 3.95 -8.51
C SER A 10 -26.00 5.36 -7.94
N ASP A 11 -25.33 5.54 -6.80
CA ASP A 11 -25.37 6.80 -6.05
C ASP A 11 -24.25 7.75 -6.42
N VAL A 12 -23.23 7.27 -7.16
CA VAL A 12 -22.08 8.06 -7.58
C VAL A 12 -21.66 7.71 -9.01
N SER A 13 -21.05 8.68 -9.70
CA SER A 13 -20.36 8.45 -10.97
C SER A 13 -18.87 8.25 -10.71
N ILE A 14 -18.36 7.04 -11.00
CA ILE A 14 -16.93 6.72 -10.80
C ILE A 14 -16.17 7.02 -12.10
N LEU A 15 -15.24 7.97 -12.01
CA LEU A 15 -14.38 8.37 -13.11
C LEU A 15 -12.94 7.87 -12.90
N GLN A 16 -12.35 7.30 -13.92
CA GLN A 16 -10.94 6.91 -13.90
C GLN A 16 -10.08 8.13 -14.25
N THR A 17 -9.42 8.70 -13.24
CA THR A 17 -8.62 9.93 -13.36
C THR A 17 -7.11 9.72 -13.22
N GLY A 18 -6.65 8.48 -13.18
CA GLY A 18 -5.23 8.15 -13.15
C GLY A 18 -4.61 8.08 -11.75
N SER A 19 -3.35 8.53 -11.62
CA SER A 19 -2.52 8.46 -10.42
C SER A 19 -2.93 9.47 -9.35
N SER A 20 -2.37 9.37 -8.12
CA SER A 20 -2.69 10.29 -7.02
C SER A 20 -2.44 11.78 -7.35
N PRO A 21 -1.34 12.18 -8.03
CA PRO A 21 -1.18 13.57 -8.47
C PRO A 21 -2.28 14.05 -9.42
N GLU A 22 -2.67 13.21 -10.39
CA GLU A 22 -3.71 13.54 -11.37
C GLU A 22 -5.08 13.64 -10.71
N ARG A 23 -5.39 12.74 -9.77
CA ARG A 23 -6.62 12.78 -8.96
C ARG A 23 -6.68 14.02 -8.09
N LEU A 24 -5.56 14.41 -7.46
CA LEU A 24 -5.47 15.64 -6.68
C LEU A 24 -5.71 16.87 -7.55
N ALA A 25 -5.09 16.94 -8.72
CA ALA A 25 -5.30 18.06 -9.66
C ALA A 25 -6.76 18.16 -10.13
N ALA A 26 -7.41 17.02 -10.42
CA ALA A 26 -8.82 16.98 -10.80
C ALA A 26 -9.74 17.46 -9.66
N LEU A 27 -9.42 17.09 -8.41
CA LEU A 27 -10.17 17.52 -7.22
C LEU A 27 -10.00 19.02 -6.95
N ILE A 28 -8.77 19.56 -7.01
CA ILE A 28 -8.49 20.99 -6.82
C ILE A 28 -9.20 21.81 -7.90
N SER A 29 -9.18 21.34 -9.16
CA SER A 29 -9.86 21.99 -10.28
C SER A 29 -11.38 21.77 -10.32
N ARG A 30 -11.95 21.10 -9.31
CA ARG A 30 -13.39 20.79 -9.20
C ARG A 30 -13.96 20.00 -10.38
N LYS A 31 -13.13 19.21 -11.06
CA LYS A 31 -13.59 18.28 -12.10
C LYS A 31 -14.19 17.00 -11.52
N ILE A 32 -13.89 16.72 -10.26
CA ILE A 32 -14.46 15.65 -9.45
C ILE A 32 -14.79 16.20 -8.06
N ASP A 33 -15.79 15.60 -7.39
CA ASP A 33 -16.27 16.03 -6.08
C ASP A 33 -15.52 15.37 -4.93
N ALA A 34 -15.04 14.16 -5.15
CA ALA A 34 -14.29 13.36 -4.16
C ALA A 34 -13.31 12.40 -4.83
N THR A 35 -12.27 12.02 -4.12
CA THR A 35 -11.32 10.99 -4.58
C THR A 35 -10.64 10.30 -3.40
N VAL A 36 -9.96 9.19 -3.68
CA VAL A 36 -9.06 8.53 -2.72
C VAL A 36 -7.64 9.01 -2.96
N LEU A 37 -6.99 9.50 -1.92
CA LEU A 37 -5.59 9.93 -1.94
C LEU A 37 -4.81 9.18 -0.86
N ASN A 38 -3.58 8.84 -1.18
CA ASN A 38 -2.62 8.32 -0.22
C ASN A 38 -1.66 9.42 0.22
N ALA A 39 -1.05 9.29 1.39
CA ALA A 39 0.04 10.17 1.79
C ALA A 39 1.17 10.15 0.72
N PRO A 40 1.75 11.31 0.40
CA PRO A 40 1.57 12.63 1.00
C PRO A 40 0.46 13.49 0.39
N PHE A 41 -0.25 13.03 -0.65
CA PHE A 41 -1.19 13.83 -1.44
C PHE A 41 -2.47 14.23 -0.68
N ASP A 42 -2.88 13.46 0.32
CA ASP A 42 -3.96 13.78 1.24
C ASP A 42 -3.65 15.06 2.06
N ARG A 43 -2.40 15.24 2.48
CA ARG A 43 -1.95 16.45 3.18
C ARG A 43 -1.90 17.67 2.25
N VAL A 44 -1.44 17.48 1.02
CA VAL A 44 -1.48 18.56 0.02
C VAL A 44 -2.92 18.98 -0.24
N ALA A 45 -3.86 18.04 -0.34
CA ALA A 45 -5.28 18.35 -0.49
C ALA A 45 -5.81 19.22 0.68
N GLN A 46 -5.46 18.88 1.93
CA GLN A 46 -5.84 19.67 3.10
C GLN A 46 -5.30 21.11 3.05
N LYS A 47 -4.05 21.30 2.59
CA LYS A 47 -3.48 22.66 2.38
C LYS A 47 -4.25 23.49 1.35
N HIS A 48 -4.92 22.84 0.40
CA HIS A 48 -5.84 23.47 -0.54
C HIS A 48 -7.28 23.65 0.00
N GLY A 49 -7.49 23.47 1.31
CA GLY A 49 -8.80 23.64 1.95
C GLY A 49 -9.76 22.45 1.75
N LEU A 50 -9.28 21.35 1.21
CA LEU A 50 -10.08 20.13 1.02
C LEU A 50 -10.16 19.33 2.33
N ARG A 51 -11.26 18.60 2.53
CA ARG A 51 -11.52 17.84 3.76
C ARG A 51 -11.37 16.34 3.55
N ILE A 52 -10.77 15.67 4.52
CA ILE A 52 -10.82 14.22 4.62
C ILE A 52 -12.19 13.83 5.18
N ILE A 53 -13.01 13.18 4.38
CA ILE A 53 -14.36 12.71 4.77
C ILE A 53 -14.36 11.29 5.33
N ALA A 54 -13.36 10.47 4.98
CA ALA A 54 -13.17 9.12 5.52
C ALA A 54 -11.69 8.76 5.52
N ASP A 55 -11.20 8.26 6.66
CA ASP A 55 -9.87 7.68 6.79
C ASP A 55 -10.00 6.15 6.75
N THR A 56 -9.68 5.57 5.60
CA THR A 56 -9.84 4.13 5.36
C THR A 56 -8.96 3.29 6.27
N ALA A 57 -7.83 3.81 6.74
CA ALA A 57 -6.95 3.11 7.68
C ALA A 57 -7.60 2.94 9.08
N LYS A 58 -8.49 3.87 9.46
CA LYS A 58 -9.24 3.82 10.72
C LYS A 58 -10.54 3.02 10.65
N MET A 59 -10.95 2.61 9.44
CA MET A 59 -12.21 1.85 9.25
C MET A 59 -12.08 0.36 9.61
N GLY A 60 -10.89 -0.11 10.00
CA GLY A 60 -10.65 -1.51 10.37
C GLY A 60 -10.92 -2.51 9.23
N ILE A 61 -10.74 -2.07 7.97
CA ILE A 61 -10.88 -2.94 6.81
C ILE A 61 -9.51 -3.51 6.50
N PRO A 62 -9.27 -4.81 6.68
CA PRO A 62 -8.04 -5.42 6.21
C PRO A 62 -8.05 -5.36 4.67
N TYR A 63 -7.01 -4.79 4.09
CA TYR A 63 -6.89 -4.66 2.64
C TYR A 63 -5.44 -4.84 2.21
N PHE A 64 -5.23 -5.62 1.17
CA PHE A 64 -3.91 -5.82 0.59
C PHE A 64 -3.67 -4.76 -0.50
N ASP A 65 -3.26 -3.57 -0.06
CA ASP A 65 -3.12 -2.39 -0.93
C ASP A 65 -1.87 -2.45 -1.80
N THR A 66 -0.74 -2.78 -1.18
CA THR A 66 0.57 -2.78 -1.85
C THR A 66 1.34 -4.04 -1.50
N GLY A 67 1.96 -4.65 -2.49
CA GLY A 67 2.76 -5.85 -2.28
C GLY A 67 3.63 -6.19 -3.48
N ILE A 68 4.56 -7.11 -3.26
CA ILE A 68 5.39 -7.70 -4.31
C ILE A 68 4.58 -8.84 -4.93
N VAL A 69 4.33 -8.75 -6.22
CA VAL A 69 3.53 -9.73 -6.96
C VAL A 69 4.38 -10.41 -8.03
N THR A 70 4.31 -11.73 -8.08
CA THR A 70 4.94 -12.54 -9.14
C THR A 70 4.14 -13.82 -9.38
N THR A 71 4.55 -14.62 -10.35
CA THR A 71 3.87 -15.89 -10.64
C THR A 71 4.49 -17.04 -9.85
N ARG A 72 3.70 -18.06 -9.52
CA ARG A 72 4.21 -19.29 -8.93
C ARG A 72 5.28 -19.99 -9.79
N ARG A 73 5.13 -19.88 -11.12
CA ARG A 73 6.13 -20.39 -12.07
C ARG A 73 7.46 -19.66 -11.92
N PHE A 74 7.43 -18.33 -11.76
CA PHE A 74 8.66 -17.56 -11.54
C PHE A 74 9.34 -17.97 -10.25
N ILE A 75 8.58 -18.04 -9.15
CA ILE A 75 9.10 -18.46 -7.84
C ILE A 75 9.75 -19.84 -7.94
N LYS A 76 9.04 -20.81 -8.54
CA LYS A 76 9.55 -22.20 -8.67
C LYS A 76 10.86 -22.27 -9.45
N ASN A 77 11.00 -21.46 -10.49
CA ASN A 77 12.17 -21.51 -11.37
C ASN A 77 13.31 -20.56 -10.92
N ASN A 78 13.03 -19.63 -9.99
CA ASN A 78 13.96 -18.56 -9.58
C ASN A 78 13.89 -18.34 -8.07
N GLU A 79 13.94 -19.40 -7.29
CA GLU A 79 13.77 -19.35 -5.84
C GLU A 79 14.82 -18.49 -5.16
N GLU A 80 16.10 -18.67 -5.54
CA GLU A 80 17.21 -17.89 -5.01
C GLU A 80 17.08 -16.39 -5.36
N ALA A 81 16.66 -16.07 -6.57
CA ALA A 81 16.43 -14.68 -6.97
C ALA A 81 15.27 -14.05 -6.17
N SER A 82 14.21 -14.80 -5.91
CA SER A 82 13.09 -14.38 -5.08
C SER A 82 13.53 -14.08 -3.64
N LEU A 83 14.35 -14.95 -3.06
CA LEU A 83 14.89 -14.77 -1.72
C LEU A 83 15.82 -13.56 -1.65
N ARG A 84 16.74 -13.39 -2.62
CA ARG A 84 17.64 -12.22 -2.70
C ARG A 84 16.87 -10.91 -2.84
N PHE A 85 15.80 -10.91 -3.65
CA PHE A 85 14.94 -9.73 -3.77
C PHE A 85 14.30 -9.38 -2.43
N LEU A 86 13.76 -10.37 -1.70
CA LEU A 86 13.16 -10.12 -0.40
C LEU A 86 14.17 -9.70 0.67
N LYS A 87 15.42 -10.20 0.62
CA LYS A 87 16.51 -9.67 1.47
C LYS A 87 16.70 -8.17 1.25
N ALA A 88 16.87 -7.74 -0.01
CA ALA A 88 17.01 -6.33 -0.35
C ALA A 88 15.78 -5.50 0.08
N TYR A 89 14.57 -6.07 -0.03
CA TYR A 89 13.34 -5.41 0.38
C TYR A 89 13.28 -5.18 1.90
N VAL A 90 13.64 -6.17 2.73
CA VAL A 90 13.65 -5.99 4.19
C VAL A 90 14.79 -5.08 4.64
N GLU A 91 15.93 -5.07 3.94
CA GLU A 91 17.00 -4.09 4.15
C GLU A 91 16.50 -2.67 3.84
N ALA A 92 15.75 -2.49 2.75
CA ALA A 92 15.14 -1.20 2.44
C ALA A 92 14.13 -0.75 3.50
N ILE A 93 13.35 -1.67 4.08
CA ILE A 93 12.47 -1.39 5.22
C ILE A 93 13.29 -0.89 6.43
N LYS A 94 14.42 -1.54 6.73
CA LYS A 94 15.33 -1.08 7.80
C LYS A 94 15.82 0.33 7.54
N VAL A 95 16.36 0.59 6.34
CA VAL A 95 16.83 1.93 5.96
C VAL A 95 15.72 2.97 6.09
N PHE A 96 14.53 2.67 5.58
CA PHE A 96 13.36 3.54 5.75
C PHE A 96 13.10 3.88 7.21
N LYS A 97 13.13 2.87 8.10
CA LYS A 97 12.83 3.06 9.53
C LYS A 97 13.93 3.76 10.32
N THR A 98 15.18 3.68 9.89
CA THR A 98 16.34 4.19 10.65
C THR A 98 16.97 5.44 10.04
N SER A 99 16.67 5.77 8.79
CA SER A 99 17.24 6.91 8.07
C SER A 99 16.18 7.82 7.49
N LYS A 100 15.56 8.63 8.36
CA LYS A 100 14.47 9.53 8.02
C LYS A 100 14.78 10.50 6.88
N SER A 101 15.97 11.12 6.90
CA SER A 101 16.39 12.07 5.87
C SER A 101 16.45 11.40 4.49
N HIS A 102 17.07 10.23 4.41
CA HIS A 102 17.17 9.46 3.17
C HIS A 102 15.79 8.96 2.70
N ALA A 103 14.96 8.47 3.61
CA ALA A 103 13.58 8.05 3.27
C ALA A 103 12.77 9.19 2.65
N LYS A 104 12.88 10.41 3.21
CA LYS A 104 12.20 11.61 2.68
C LYS A 104 12.77 12.04 1.33
N GLU A 105 14.08 11.99 1.14
CA GLU A 105 14.72 12.28 -0.16
C GLU A 105 14.22 11.33 -1.25
N VAL A 106 14.21 10.03 -0.98
CA VAL A 106 13.69 9.01 -1.90
C VAL A 106 12.20 9.25 -2.18
N ALA A 107 11.41 9.52 -1.15
CA ALA A 107 9.99 9.81 -1.31
C ALA A 107 9.74 11.04 -2.19
N ALA A 108 10.48 12.14 -1.97
CA ALA A 108 10.41 13.35 -2.77
C ALA A 108 10.70 13.07 -4.25
N ARG A 109 11.79 12.31 -4.52
CA ARG A 109 12.19 11.97 -5.88
C ARG A 109 11.13 11.15 -6.62
N TYR A 110 10.55 10.13 -5.98
CA TYR A 110 9.58 9.25 -6.63
C TYR A 110 8.17 9.85 -6.71
N SER A 111 7.75 10.63 -5.71
CA SER A 111 6.45 11.32 -5.74
C SER A 111 6.47 12.61 -6.57
N ARG A 112 7.66 13.11 -6.91
CA ARG A 112 7.88 14.42 -7.53
C ARG A 112 7.27 15.57 -6.73
N LEU A 113 7.23 15.41 -5.41
CA LEU A 113 6.67 16.38 -4.48
C LEU A 113 7.80 17.07 -3.70
N ASN A 114 7.79 18.42 -3.76
CA ASN A 114 8.73 19.29 -3.04
C ASN A 114 8.03 20.03 -1.90
N ASP A 115 7.33 19.29 -1.03
CA ASP A 115 6.68 19.83 0.16
C ASP A 115 7.27 19.13 1.39
N PRO A 116 8.20 19.78 2.12
CA PRO A 116 8.90 19.14 3.23
C PRO A 116 7.98 18.71 4.37
N GLU A 117 6.88 19.43 4.62
CA GLU A 117 5.92 19.13 5.66
C GLU A 117 5.05 17.91 5.26
N ALA A 118 4.56 17.87 4.02
CA ALA A 118 3.80 16.73 3.52
C ALA A 118 4.67 15.45 3.47
N LEU A 119 5.97 15.57 3.15
CA LEU A 119 6.91 14.45 3.19
C LEU A 119 7.21 13.99 4.61
N GLU A 120 7.27 14.92 5.57
CA GLU A 120 7.42 14.63 6.99
C GLU A 120 6.22 13.84 7.53
N ASP A 121 5.02 14.32 7.25
CA ASP A 121 3.77 13.68 7.65
C ASP A 121 3.63 12.28 7.01
N ALA A 122 3.98 12.14 5.73
CA ALA A 122 3.98 10.86 5.04
C ALA A 122 4.98 9.87 5.68
N TYR A 123 6.19 10.30 5.98
CA TYR A 123 7.17 9.48 6.65
C TYR A 123 6.64 8.97 8.00
N ASN A 124 6.13 9.87 8.85
CA ASN A 124 5.59 9.52 10.15
C ASN A 124 4.39 8.56 10.04
N TYR A 125 3.51 8.77 9.06
CA TYR A 125 2.38 7.89 8.79
C TYR A 125 2.84 6.47 8.44
N PHE A 126 3.79 6.32 7.51
CA PHE A 126 4.26 5.02 7.05
C PHE A 126 5.20 4.33 8.03
N LEU A 127 5.88 5.06 8.92
CA LEU A 127 6.79 4.51 9.91
C LEU A 127 6.11 3.44 10.79
N ASP A 128 4.86 3.70 11.17
CA ASP A 128 4.05 2.77 11.98
C ASP A 128 3.32 1.72 11.13
N LYS A 129 3.09 1.99 9.84
CA LYS A 129 2.31 1.11 8.97
C LYS A 129 3.13 0.04 8.28
N ILE A 130 4.38 0.34 7.94
CA ILE A 130 5.27 -0.63 7.30
C ILE A 130 5.80 -1.59 8.37
N PRO A 131 5.43 -2.88 8.33
CA PRO A 131 5.88 -3.83 9.34
C PRO A 131 7.35 -4.21 9.13
N ARG A 132 8.06 -4.48 10.23
CA ARG A 132 9.42 -5.02 10.20
C ARG A 132 9.49 -6.39 9.50
N TYR A 133 8.47 -7.20 9.71
CA TYR A 133 8.27 -8.50 9.05
C TYR A 133 7.12 -8.37 8.06
N PRO A 134 7.38 -8.20 6.76
CA PRO A 134 6.36 -7.89 5.77
C PRO A 134 5.59 -9.14 5.30
N TYR A 135 4.91 -9.81 6.24
CA TYR A 135 4.07 -10.96 5.91
C TYR A 135 2.84 -10.56 5.10
N PRO A 136 2.55 -11.25 3.99
CA PRO A 136 1.26 -11.12 3.34
C PRO A 136 0.17 -11.70 4.24
N THR A 137 -1.00 -11.05 4.29
CA THR A 137 -2.11 -11.48 5.16
C THR A 137 -3.27 -12.07 4.34
N ALA A 138 -3.76 -13.23 4.75
CA ALA A 138 -4.94 -13.84 4.15
C ALA A 138 -6.19 -12.95 4.28
N ALA A 139 -6.35 -12.26 5.43
CA ALA A 139 -7.48 -11.35 5.65
C ALA A 139 -7.49 -10.19 4.64
N GLY A 140 -6.33 -9.57 4.36
CA GLY A 140 -6.23 -8.53 3.35
C GLY A 140 -6.53 -9.04 1.94
N MET A 141 -6.08 -10.25 1.62
CA MET A 141 -6.34 -10.90 0.33
C MET A 141 -7.82 -11.31 0.19
N SER A 142 -8.49 -11.74 1.26
CA SER A 142 -9.93 -12.02 1.25
C SER A 142 -10.75 -10.82 0.80
N THR A 143 -10.46 -9.62 1.35
CA THR A 143 -11.15 -8.39 0.97
C THR A 143 -10.96 -8.05 -0.51
N VAL A 144 -9.75 -8.27 -1.05
CA VAL A 144 -9.48 -8.08 -2.49
C VAL A 144 -10.27 -9.08 -3.33
N LEU A 145 -10.30 -10.36 -2.93
CA LEU A 145 -11.07 -11.39 -3.64
C LEU A 145 -12.57 -11.12 -3.62
N GLU A 146 -13.13 -10.66 -2.50
CA GLU A 146 -14.53 -10.26 -2.39
C GLU A 146 -14.88 -9.12 -3.37
N GLU A 147 -13.99 -8.14 -3.52
CA GLU A 147 -14.19 -7.05 -4.47
C GLU A 147 -14.13 -7.54 -5.92
N ILE A 148 -13.13 -8.36 -6.26
CA ILE A 148 -12.99 -8.94 -7.60
C ILE A 148 -14.19 -9.85 -7.93
N ALA A 149 -14.72 -10.60 -6.96
CA ALA A 149 -15.82 -11.54 -7.14
C ALA A 149 -17.12 -10.90 -7.60
N ARG A 150 -17.26 -9.60 -7.47
CA ARG A 150 -18.43 -8.85 -7.97
C ARG A 150 -18.52 -8.86 -9.49
N ASN A 151 -17.37 -8.72 -10.16
CA ASN A 151 -17.27 -8.68 -11.60
C ASN A 151 -16.71 -9.99 -12.20
N ASN A 152 -16.10 -10.83 -11.37
CA ASN A 152 -15.54 -12.11 -11.76
C ASN A 152 -15.88 -13.19 -10.73
N PRO A 153 -16.99 -13.96 -10.95
CA PRO A 153 -17.45 -15.00 -10.02
C PRO A 153 -16.38 -16.08 -9.69
N ARG A 154 -15.42 -16.30 -10.57
CA ARG A 154 -14.32 -17.27 -10.32
C ARG A 154 -13.48 -16.89 -9.10
N ALA A 155 -13.42 -15.62 -8.72
CA ALA A 155 -12.70 -15.20 -7.52
C ALA A 155 -13.29 -15.77 -6.22
N ARG A 156 -14.57 -16.17 -6.21
CA ARG A 156 -15.22 -16.82 -5.05
C ARG A 156 -14.70 -18.22 -4.74
N THR A 157 -14.07 -18.88 -5.72
CA THR A 157 -13.54 -20.24 -5.56
C THR A 157 -12.06 -20.25 -5.18
N ILE A 158 -11.42 -19.09 -5.13
CA ILE A 158 -10.01 -18.94 -4.80
C ILE A 158 -9.86 -18.75 -3.30
N LYS A 159 -9.00 -19.57 -2.68
CA LYS A 159 -8.63 -19.37 -1.28
C LYS A 159 -7.58 -18.27 -1.16
N PRO A 160 -7.71 -17.31 -0.24
CA PRO A 160 -6.69 -16.26 -0.04
C PRO A 160 -5.28 -16.81 0.16
N GLU A 161 -5.16 -17.92 0.88
CA GLU A 161 -3.91 -18.61 1.17
C GLU A 161 -3.20 -19.10 -0.11
N ASP A 162 -3.95 -19.43 -1.16
CA ASP A 162 -3.39 -19.85 -2.44
C ASP A 162 -2.73 -18.71 -3.22
N LEU A 163 -2.99 -17.46 -2.85
CA LEU A 163 -2.45 -16.27 -3.51
C LEU A 163 -1.27 -15.64 -2.77
N ILE A 164 -0.98 -16.08 -1.56
CA ILE A 164 0.13 -15.54 -0.77
C ILE A 164 1.29 -16.53 -0.67
N GLU A 165 2.51 -16.02 -0.50
CA GLU A 165 3.73 -16.83 -0.35
C GLU A 165 4.55 -16.31 0.85
N PRO A 166 4.24 -16.75 2.07
CA PRO A 166 4.90 -16.27 3.28
C PRO A 166 6.25 -16.94 3.56
N ARG A 167 6.61 -18.03 2.89
CA ARG A 167 7.76 -18.89 3.26
C ARG A 167 9.09 -18.15 3.22
N PHE A 168 9.30 -17.24 2.29
CA PHE A 168 10.57 -16.49 2.21
C PHE A 168 10.73 -15.51 3.36
N VAL A 169 9.64 -14.81 3.75
CA VAL A 169 9.67 -13.92 4.93
C VAL A 169 9.91 -14.75 6.19
N LYS A 170 9.27 -15.93 6.29
CA LYS A 170 9.47 -16.87 7.40
C LYS A 170 10.92 -17.37 7.47
N GLU A 171 11.52 -17.70 6.34
CA GLU A 171 12.94 -18.12 6.26
C GLU A 171 13.86 -16.99 6.76
N LEU A 172 13.67 -15.76 6.29
CA LEU A 172 14.45 -14.60 6.72
C LEU A 172 14.27 -14.28 8.21
N GLN A 173 13.09 -14.53 8.76
CA GLN A 173 12.83 -14.41 10.18
C GLN A 173 13.55 -15.50 10.98
N LEU A 174 13.35 -16.77 10.60
CA LEU A 174 13.93 -17.92 11.33
C LEU A 174 15.46 -17.96 11.26
N SER A 175 16.07 -17.50 10.17
CA SER A 175 17.52 -17.36 10.06
C SER A 175 18.10 -16.21 10.90
N GLY A 176 17.24 -15.39 11.51
CA GLY A 176 17.66 -14.21 12.25
C GLY A 176 18.11 -13.05 11.33
N PHE A 177 18.00 -13.20 10.00
CA PHE A 177 18.48 -12.17 9.07
C PHE A 177 17.83 -10.81 9.35
N ILE A 178 16.48 -10.77 9.47
CA ILE A 178 15.76 -9.52 9.73
C ILE A 178 16.15 -8.92 11.08
N ASP A 179 16.29 -9.77 12.12
CA ASP A 179 16.64 -9.29 13.47
C ASP A 179 18.04 -8.71 13.52
N ASN A 180 18.97 -9.32 12.80
CA ASN A 180 20.37 -8.87 12.76
C ASN A 180 20.53 -7.49 12.10
N LEU A 181 19.64 -7.11 11.16
CA LEU A 181 19.64 -5.78 10.56
C LEU A 181 19.41 -4.63 11.58
N TYR A 182 18.82 -4.95 12.74
CA TYR A 182 18.48 -3.95 13.77
C TYR A 182 19.34 -4.07 15.04
N LYS A 183 20.35 -4.96 15.03
CA LYS A 183 21.33 -5.08 16.10
C LYS A 183 22.52 -4.16 15.79
N GLU A 184 22.38 -2.89 16.10
CA GLU A 184 23.49 -1.91 16.16
C GLU A 184 23.48 -1.27 17.52
#